data_5e5ed2cbb400310241b7cb45f389fb7c
#
_entry.id   5e5ed2cbb400310241b7cb45f389fb7c
#
_cell.length_a   1.000
_cell.length_b   1.000
_cell.length_c   1.000
_cell.angle_alpha   90.00
_cell.angle_beta   90.00
_cell.angle_gamma   90.00
#
_symmetry.space_group_name_H-M   'P 1'
#
loop_
_entity.id
_entity.type
_entity.pdbx_description
1 polymer ?
#
loop_
_entity_poly.entity_id
_entity_poly.type
_entity_poly.pdbx_seq_one_letter_code
_entity_poly.pdbx_strand_id
1 'polypeptide(L)'
;MNAARWSPLLQLLSTSRLDRRIIWMLALSALSNAALLATINAAADNAANALANTRMMVLFAIIVVVFLRTQRYVLLTSISEVERILDAIRLRISRLVARSDLRRLELVGRARIYGSLHRETVTISQAASTLVVACQSAMMVVFSLIYLGWLSRGALALMLIAIVVSVRVHYKRVMQSSRLLHEAQHTENEFFDAFTHMLEGFKEVKLNRARAESLTGQLAAISTRLRDVKVRSAASFALQFLYGQLSVYLLLGAIVFLLPRLAAEYTDVVTKATASILFIVGPLTNLFSTMPYFSAANVAAEAIVELEQQLEAATEPPSDERRPAASAPPTIDMRGVRFSFADSAGHPTFTVGPIDLTIPSAEVLFIVGGNGSGKSTFLKLLTGLYPPDEGLISLGGITLNAATAVWYRSHFAAVLSDYHLFDRLYGVEDVDVEQVNDLLTMFEIESKTGLEDGRFTTLDLSAGQKKRIALAVALLEDRPILVLDEWAADQDPEFRRYFYETLIPRLKGEGRTIVAATHDDRYFSAADRVLKMEDGRFTDLKT
;
A
#
# COMPACT_ATOMS: atom_id res chain seq x y z
N MET A 1 -27.39 1.52 14.94
CA MET A 1 -27.86 0.30 14.23
C MET A 1 -27.75 0.59 12.74
N ASN A 2 -26.58 0.40 12.14
CA ASN A 2 -26.36 0.66 10.71
C ASN A 2 -26.16 -0.65 9.99
N ALA A 3 -26.82 -0.73 8.84
CA ALA A 3 -26.87 -1.83 7.89
C ALA A 3 -25.56 -2.59 7.76
N ALA A 4 -25.68 -3.90 7.52
CA ALA A 4 -24.58 -4.82 7.27
C ALA A 4 -23.49 -4.16 6.39
N ARG A 5 -22.42 -3.67 7.00
CA ARG A 5 -21.22 -3.33 6.26
C ARG A 5 -20.70 -4.64 5.69
N TRP A 6 -20.79 -4.77 4.39
CA TRP A 6 -20.11 -5.82 3.66
C TRP A 6 -18.66 -5.86 4.16
N SER A 7 -18.08 -7.06 4.30
CA SER A 7 -16.69 -7.12 4.74
C SER A 7 -15.83 -6.29 3.78
N PRO A 8 -14.80 -5.57 4.27
CA PRO A 8 -13.90 -4.74 3.45
C PRO A 8 -13.37 -5.49 2.23
N LEU A 9 -13.08 -6.78 2.38
CA LEU A 9 -12.67 -7.64 1.27
C LEU A 9 -13.76 -7.74 0.18
N LEU A 10 -15.02 -7.91 0.57
CA LEU A 10 -16.13 -7.95 -0.40
C LEU A 10 -16.37 -6.60 -1.07
N GLN A 11 -16.11 -5.48 -0.38
CA GLN A 11 -16.14 -4.15 -0.98
C GLN A 11 -15.07 -4.01 -2.07
N LEU A 12 -13.82 -4.40 -1.80
CA LEU A 12 -12.74 -4.39 -2.78
C LEU A 12 -13.05 -5.28 -3.99
N LEU A 13 -13.59 -6.47 -3.77
CA LEU A 13 -13.98 -7.39 -4.84
C LEU A 13 -15.21 -6.92 -5.63
N SER A 14 -16.13 -6.18 -5.02
CA SER A 14 -17.36 -5.69 -5.68
C SER A 14 -17.10 -4.50 -6.60
N THR A 15 -16.01 -3.77 -6.42
CA THR A 15 -15.60 -2.68 -7.33
C THR A 15 -15.18 -3.20 -8.70
N SER A 16 -14.83 -4.49 -8.80
CA SER A 16 -14.60 -5.17 -10.07
C SER A 16 -15.87 -5.93 -10.49
N ARG A 17 -16.26 -5.81 -11.75
CA ARG A 17 -17.31 -6.66 -12.31
C ARG A 17 -16.77 -8.09 -12.43
N LEU A 18 -16.99 -8.90 -11.39
CA LEU A 18 -16.75 -10.35 -11.46
C LEU A 18 -17.41 -10.87 -12.74
N ASP A 19 -16.63 -11.50 -13.62
CA ASP A 19 -17.15 -12.05 -14.86
C ASP A 19 -18.21 -13.10 -14.50
N ARG A 20 -19.45 -12.89 -14.97
CA ARG A 20 -20.58 -13.83 -14.78
C ARG A 20 -20.20 -15.25 -15.19
N ARG A 21 -19.25 -15.40 -16.11
CA ARG A 21 -18.74 -16.70 -16.56
C ARG A 21 -18.08 -17.48 -15.44
N ILE A 22 -17.36 -16.82 -14.52
CA ILE A 22 -16.72 -17.48 -13.37
C ILE A 22 -17.79 -18.10 -12.48
N ILE A 23 -18.87 -17.37 -12.19
CA ILE A 23 -19.98 -17.85 -11.36
C ILE A 23 -20.64 -19.08 -11.98
N TRP A 24 -20.91 -19.04 -13.31
CA TRP A 24 -21.47 -20.19 -14.00
C TRP A 24 -20.53 -21.40 -14.04
N MET A 25 -19.24 -21.19 -14.23
CA MET A 25 -18.24 -22.26 -14.21
C MET A 25 -18.04 -22.84 -12.83
N LEU A 26 -18.09 -22.03 -11.75
CA LEU A 26 -18.12 -22.49 -10.37
C LEU A 26 -19.34 -23.38 -10.09
N ALA A 27 -20.53 -22.93 -10.52
CA ALA A 27 -21.75 -23.71 -10.37
C ALA A 27 -21.71 -25.03 -11.17
N LEU A 28 -21.19 -25.00 -12.41
CA LEU A 28 -21.02 -26.18 -13.24
C LEU A 28 -20.01 -27.17 -12.63
N SER A 29 -18.90 -26.68 -12.10
CA SER A 29 -17.90 -27.50 -11.39
C SER A 29 -18.50 -28.19 -10.17
N ALA A 30 -19.24 -27.43 -9.36
CA ALA A 30 -19.89 -27.98 -8.16
C ALA A 30 -21.02 -28.96 -8.51
N LEU A 31 -21.80 -28.68 -9.55
CA LEU A 31 -22.83 -29.58 -10.07
C LEU A 31 -22.22 -30.88 -10.62
N SER A 32 -21.12 -30.78 -11.40
CA SER A 32 -20.40 -31.94 -11.90
C SER A 32 -19.93 -32.84 -10.76
N ASN A 33 -19.46 -32.27 -9.67
CA ASN A 33 -19.04 -33.03 -8.50
C ASN A 33 -20.21 -33.74 -7.79
N ALA A 34 -21.37 -33.09 -7.65
CA ALA A 34 -22.60 -33.74 -7.14
C ALA A 34 -23.08 -34.85 -8.10
N ALA A 35 -22.94 -34.66 -9.41
CA ALA A 35 -23.26 -35.67 -10.42
C ALA A 35 -22.32 -36.89 -10.36
N LEU A 36 -21.03 -36.70 -10.00
CA LEU A 36 -20.12 -37.82 -9.73
C LEU A 36 -20.62 -38.70 -8.58
N LEU A 37 -21.09 -38.08 -7.50
CA LEU A 37 -21.69 -38.82 -6.38
C LEU A 37 -22.94 -39.60 -6.81
N ALA A 38 -23.83 -38.96 -7.55
CA ALA A 38 -25.04 -39.58 -8.04
C ALA A 38 -24.76 -40.79 -8.96
N THR A 39 -23.77 -40.66 -9.86
CA THR A 39 -23.34 -41.76 -10.75
C THR A 39 -22.68 -42.90 -10.00
N ILE A 40 -21.89 -42.64 -8.96
CA ILE A 40 -21.29 -43.66 -8.09
C ILE A 40 -22.41 -44.44 -7.38
N ASN A 41 -23.36 -43.73 -6.77
CA ASN A 41 -24.48 -44.37 -6.08
C ASN A 41 -25.35 -45.21 -7.05
N ALA A 42 -25.64 -44.68 -8.25
CA ALA A 42 -26.40 -45.41 -9.27
C ALA A 42 -25.63 -46.64 -9.81
N ALA A 43 -24.30 -46.54 -9.95
CA ALA A 43 -23.48 -47.69 -10.36
C ALA A 43 -23.44 -48.79 -9.26
N ALA A 44 -23.40 -48.39 -7.99
CA ALA A 44 -23.47 -49.35 -6.88
C ALA A 44 -24.79 -50.11 -6.85
N ASP A 45 -25.93 -49.46 -7.14
CA ASP A 45 -27.23 -50.11 -7.22
C ASP A 45 -27.32 -51.10 -8.40
N ASN A 46 -26.61 -50.85 -9.48
CA ASN A 46 -26.64 -51.67 -10.70
C ASN A 46 -25.42 -52.61 -10.84
N ALA A 47 -24.69 -52.86 -9.76
CA ALA A 47 -23.42 -53.60 -9.80
C ALA A 47 -23.57 -55.04 -10.37
N ALA A 48 -24.71 -55.67 -10.23
CA ALA A 48 -24.99 -56.98 -10.81
C ALA A 48 -25.27 -57.00 -12.31
N ASN A 49 -25.48 -55.82 -12.96
CA ASN A 49 -25.83 -55.72 -14.38
C ASN A 49 -24.64 -55.12 -15.17
N ALA A 50 -23.87 -55.99 -15.84
CA ALA A 50 -22.64 -55.61 -16.52
C ALA A 50 -22.82 -54.49 -17.60
N LEU A 51 -23.93 -54.52 -18.37
CA LEU A 51 -24.24 -53.53 -19.42
C LEU A 51 -24.60 -52.16 -18.81
N ALA A 52 -25.39 -52.14 -17.75
CA ALA A 52 -25.73 -50.90 -17.05
C ALA A 52 -24.47 -50.28 -16.40
N ASN A 53 -23.60 -51.12 -15.83
CA ASN A 53 -22.37 -50.68 -15.20
C ASN A 53 -21.38 -50.05 -16.21
N THR A 54 -21.27 -50.59 -17.44
CA THR A 54 -20.45 -50.02 -18.50
C THR A 54 -20.94 -48.63 -18.93
N ARG A 55 -22.24 -48.43 -19.04
CA ARG A 55 -22.84 -47.10 -19.35
C ARG A 55 -22.56 -46.10 -18.24
N MET A 56 -22.70 -46.49 -16.98
CA MET A 56 -22.39 -45.63 -15.82
C MET A 56 -20.90 -45.27 -15.78
N MET A 57 -20.00 -46.19 -16.11
CA MET A 57 -18.57 -45.92 -16.20
C MET A 57 -18.22 -44.85 -17.26
N VAL A 58 -18.83 -44.94 -18.44
CA VAL A 58 -18.64 -43.94 -19.52
C VAL A 58 -19.17 -42.57 -19.06
N LEU A 59 -20.39 -42.55 -18.45
CA LEU A 59 -20.96 -41.31 -17.93
C LEU A 59 -20.08 -40.68 -16.83
N PHE A 60 -19.60 -41.49 -15.92
CA PHE A 60 -18.65 -41.09 -14.88
C PHE A 60 -17.38 -40.46 -15.48
N ALA A 61 -16.77 -41.09 -16.50
CA ALA A 61 -15.58 -40.57 -17.16
C ALA A 61 -15.84 -39.21 -17.82
N ILE A 62 -17.00 -39.04 -18.48
CA ILE A 62 -17.40 -37.75 -19.08
C ILE A 62 -17.54 -36.68 -18.01
N ILE A 63 -18.22 -36.97 -16.90
CA ILE A 63 -18.41 -36.01 -15.80
C ILE A 63 -17.06 -35.62 -15.17
N VAL A 64 -16.11 -36.57 -14.99
CA VAL A 64 -14.75 -36.29 -14.51
C VAL A 64 -14.03 -35.31 -15.44
N VAL A 65 -14.12 -35.51 -16.75
CA VAL A 65 -13.51 -34.60 -17.74
C VAL A 65 -14.13 -33.21 -17.65
N VAL A 66 -15.45 -33.11 -17.55
CA VAL A 66 -16.15 -31.82 -17.40
C VAL A 66 -15.73 -31.14 -16.08
N PHE A 67 -15.70 -31.88 -14.98
CA PHE A 67 -15.24 -31.38 -13.69
C PHE A 67 -13.81 -30.83 -13.76
N LEU A 68 -12.85 -31.59 -14.31
CA LEU A 68 -11.47 -31.16 -14.41
C LEU A 68 -11.30 -29.90 -15.29
N ARG A 69 -12.04 -29.85 -16.41
CA ARG A 69 -12.00 -28.67 -17.31
C ARG A 69 -12.56 -27.43 -16.65
N THR A 70 -13.71 -27.55 -16.00
CA THR A 70 -14.36 -26.44 -15.29
C THR A 70 -13.52 -26.00 -14.09
N GLN A 71 -12.99 -26.93 -13.32
CA GLN A 71 -12.12 -26.67 -12.18
C GLN A 71 -10.85 -25.90 -12.59
N ARG A 72 -10.17 -26.38 -13.63
CA ARG A 72 -8.99 -25.70 -14.18
C ARG A 72 -9.31 -24.27 -14.63
N TYR A 73 -10.42 -24.09 -15.35
CA TYR A 73 -10.85 -22.77 -15.80
C TYR A 73 -11.09 -21.83 -14.62
N VAL A 74 -11.85 -22.27 -13.63
CA VAL A 74 -12.18 -21.49 -12.43
C VAL A 74 -10.92 -21.05 -11.69
N LEU A 75 -10.02 -21.99 -11.41
CA LEU A 75 -8.79 -21.67 -10.66
C LEU A 75 -7.91 -20.66 -11.41
N LEU A 76 -7.63 -20.90 -12.69
CA LEU A 76 -6.74 -20.01 -13.44
C LEU A 76 -7.35 -18.63 -13.66
N THR A 77 -8.65 -18.57 -14.02
CA THR A 77 -9.31 -17.30 -14.28
C THR A 77 -9.48 -16.49 -13.01
N SER A 78 -9.85 -17.13 -11.89
CA SER A 78 -10.01 -16.42 -10.61
C SER A 78 -8.71 -15.82 -10.09
N ILE A 79 -7.58 -16.55 -10.22
CA ILE A 79 -6.26 -16.02 -9.85
C ILE A 79 -5.92 -14.79 -10.71
N SER A 80 -6.11 -14.89 -12.04
CA SER A 80 -5.82 -13.76 -12.93
C SER A 80 -6.71 -12.53 -12.65
N GLU A 81 -7.98 -12.73 -12.30
CA GLU A 81 -8.89 -11.63 -11.93
C GLU A 81 -8.47 -10.95 -10.61
N VAL A 82 -8.06 -11.72 -9.62
CA VAL A 82 -7.59 -11.14 -8.35
C VAL A 82 -6.31 -10.34 -8.56
N GLU A 83 -5.34 -10.87 -9.30
CA GLU A 83 -4.11 -10.11 -9.60
C GLU A 83 -4.41 -8.83 -10.40
N ARG A 84 -5.39 -8.85 -11.31
CA ARG A 84 -5.84 -7.65 -12.03
C ARG A 84 -6.45 -6.61 -11.09
N ILE A 85 -7.23 -7.04 -10.09
CA ILE A 85 -7.77 -6.14 -9.07
C ILE A 85 -6.64 -5.53 -8.23
N LEU A 86 -5.68 -6.34 -7.80
CA LEU A 86 -4.53 -5.88 -7.02
C LEU A 86 -3.65 -4.91 -7.81
N ASP A 87 -3.44 -5.17 -9.10
CA ASP A 87 -2.74 -4.25 -10.00
C ASP A 87 -3.46 -2.89 -10.07
N ALA A 88 -4.78 -2.90 -10.28
CA ALA A 88 -5.59 -1.69 -10.29
C ALA A 88 -5.51 -0.92 -8.96
N ILE A 89 -5.48 -1.61 -7.81
CA ILE A 89 -5.30 -1.01 -6.49
C ILE A 89 -3.91 -0.37 -6.36
N ARG A 90 -2.84 -1.09 -6.74
CA ARG A 90 -1.46 -0.57 -6.70
C ARG A 90 -1.33 0.70 -7.54
N LEU A 91 -1.86 0.69 -8.77
CA LEU A 91 -1.85 1.86 -9.66
C LEU A 91 -2.70 3.01 -9.10
N ARG A 92 -3.85 2.72 -8.48
CA ARG A 92 -4.70 3.73 -7.85
C ARG A 92 -3.99 4.40 -6.67
N ILE A 93 -3.41 3.61 -5.76
CA ILE A 93 -2.63 4.14 -4.62
C ILE A 93 -1.44 4.97 -5.13
N SER A 94 -0.70 4.49 -6.14
CA SER A 94 0.40 5.24 -6.72
C SER A 94 -0.03 6.61 -7.28
N ARG A 95 -1.19 6.67 -7.95
CA ARG A 95 -1.77 7.93 -8.45
C ARG A 95 -2.22 8.86 -7.30
N LEU A 96 -2.80 8.30 -6.24
CA LEU A 96 -3.19 9.07 -5.05
C LEU A 96 -1.95 9.67 -4.37
N VAL A 97 -0.88 8.88 -4.19
CA VAL A 97 0.39 9.36 -3.65
C VAL A 97 0.96 10.49 -4.51
N ALA A 98 0.97 10.34 -5.84
CA ALA A 98 1.47 11.36 -6.76
C ALA A 98 0.65 12.68 -6.75
N ARG A 99 -0.61 12.63 -6.31
CA ARG A 99 -1.51 13.79 -6.21
C ARG A 99 -1.70 14.30 -4.78
N SER A 100 -1.06 13.68 -3.81
CA SER A 100 -1.21 14.05 -2.41
C SER A 100 -0.40 15.29 -2.07
N ASP A 101 -0.94 16.12 -1.19
CA ASP A 101 -0.23 17.19 -0.51
C ASP A 101 0.93 16.62 0.33
N LEU A 102 2.12 17.24 0.26
CA LEU A 102 3.33 16.75 0.92
C LEU A 102 3.15 16.66 2.44
N ARG A 103 2.57 17.69 3.07
CA ARG A 103 2.35 17.72 4.53
C ARG A 103 1.48 16.55 5.00
N ARG A 104 0.40 16.28 4.28
CA ARG A 104 -0.51 15.17 4.60
C ARG A 104 0.10 13.81 4.30
N LEU A 105 0.88 13.71 3.22
CA LEU A 105 1.62 12.49 2.89
C LEU A 105 2.65 12.14 3.96
N GLU A 106 3.35 13.15 4.50
CA GLU A 106 4.30 12.98 5.61
C GLU A 106 3.59 12.47 6.89
N LEU A 107 2.35 12.90 7.16
CA LEU A 107 1.53 12.41 8.28
C LEU A 107 1.08 10.95 8.09
N VAL A 108 0.76 10.52 6.88
CA VAL A 108 0.43 9.11 6.57
C VAL A 108 1.65 8.21 6.81
N GLY A 109 2.82 8.68 6.47
CA GLY A 109 4.10 8.01 6.66
C GLY A 109 4.46 6.97 5.60
N ARG A 110 5.72 7.00 5.16
CA ARG A 110 6.26 6.13 4.09
C ARG A 110 6.14 4.63 4.43
N ALA A 111 6.41 4.25 5.67
CA ALA A 111 6.37 2.85 6.10
C ALA A 111 4.97 2.23 5.97
N ARG A 112 3.91 3.00 6.27
CA ARG A 112 2.52 2.55 6.15
C ARG A 112 2.13 2.34 4.69
N ILE A 113 2.49 3.29 3.80
CA ILE A 113 2.21 3.19 2.36
C ILE A 113 2.91 1.95 1.77
N TYR A 114 4.20 1.79 2.07
CA TYR A 114 5.00 0.66 1.59
C TYR A 114 4.47 -0.68 2.13
N GLY A 115 4.16 -0.74 3.42
CA GLY A 115 3.58 -1.93 4.07
C GLY A 115 2.27 -2.35 3.41
N SER A 116 1.36 -1.41 3.16
CA SER A 116 0.08 -1.69 2.52
C SER A 116 0.24 -2.15 1.07
N LEU A 117 1.12 -1.51 0.29
CA LEU A 117 1.36 -1.88 -1.11
C LEU A 117 2.00 -3.26 -1.26
N HIS A 118 2.85 -3.67 -0.33
CA HIS A 118 3.55 -4.94 -0.42
C HIS A 118 2.87 -6.04 0.40
N ARG A 119 2.82 -5.91 1.72
CA ARG A 119 2.36 -6.97 2.62
C ARG A 119 0.88 -7.28 2.45
N GLU A 120 0.02 -6.24 2.41
CA GLU A 120 -1.42 -6.44 2.38
C GLU A 120 -1.88 -7.00 1.02
N THR A 121 -1.29 -6.51 -0.08
CA THR A 121 -1.61 -7.07 -1.41
C THR A 121 -1.15 -8.53 -1.56
N VAL A 122 0.00 -8.90 -1.00
CA VAL A 122 0.47 -10.30 -0.98
C VAL A 122 -0.47 -11.18 -0.16
N THR A 123 -0.93 -10.71 1.01
CA THR A 123 -1.88 -11.43 1.86
C THR A 123 -3.19 -11.71 1.13
N ILE A 124 -3.73 -10.72 0.41
CA ILE A 124 -4.97 -10.89 -0.39
C ILE A 124 -4.72 -11.86 -1.55
N SER A 125 -3.61 -11.74 -2.27
CA SER A 125 -3.25 -12.65 -3.36
C SER A 125 -3.14 -14.11 -2.89
N GLN A 126 -2.46 -14.36 -1.79
CA GLN A 126 -2.33 -15.69 -1.20
C GLN A 126 -3.68 -16.29 -0.75
N ALA A 127 -4.57 -15.44 -0.22
CA ALA A 127 -5.90 -15.88 0.18
C ALA A 127 -6.81 -16.17 -1.01
N ALA A 128 -6.56 -15.59 -2.18
CA ALA A 128 -7.47 -15.65 -3.34
C ALA A 128 -7.76 -17.08 -3.80
N SER A 129 -6.73 -17.91 -3.97
CA SER A 129 -6.89 -19.32 -4.38
C SER A 129 -7.70 -20.13 -3.36
N THR A 130 -7.46 -19.87 -2.08
CA THR A 130 -8.16 -20.54 -0.97
C THR A 130 -9.62 -20.10 -0.90
N LEU A 131 -9.92 -18.82 -1.17
CA LEU A 131 -11.29 -18.29 -1.23
C LEU A 131 -12.09 -18.89 -2.39
N VAL A 132 -11.45 -19.08 -3.56
CA VAL A 132 -12.09 -19.78 -4.70
C VAL A 132 -12.48 -21.21 -4.34
N VAL A 133 -11.56 -21.94 -3.68
CA VAL A 133 -11.84 -23.30 -3.18
C VAL A 133 -12.97 -23.29 -2.16
N ALA A 134 -13.04 -22.26 -1.29
CA ALA A 134 -14.15 -22.09 -0.35
C ALA A 134 -15.49 -21.87 -1.05
N CYS A 135 -15.56 -20.97 -2.03
CA CYS A 135 -16.78 -20.72 -2.82
C CYS A 135 -17.26 -22.00 -3.53
N GLN A 136 -16.33 -22.73 -4.13
CA GLN A 136 -16.63 -24.00 -4.77
C GLN A 136 -17.14 -25.04 -3.75
N SER A 137 -16.48 -25.18 -2.61
CA SER A 137 -16.88 -26.08 -1.53
C SER A 137 -18.27 -25.73 -1.00
N ALA A 138 -18.58 -24.43 -0.85
CA ALA A 138 -19.92 -23.97 -0.46
C ALA A 138 -20.99 -24.40 -1.47
N MET A 139 -20.75 -24.22 -2.78
CA MET A 139 -21.66 -24.67 -3.83
C MET A 139 -21.81 -26.20 -3.84
N MET A 140 -20.71 -26.93 -3.65
CA MET A 140 -20.76 -28.41 -3.54
C MET A 140 -21.65 -28.85 -2.39
N VAL A 141 -21.52 -28.23 -1.21
CA VAL A 141 -22.38 -28.51 -0.06
C VAL A 141 -23.85 -28.24 -0.42
N VAL A 142 -24.16 -27.13 -1.07
CA VAL A 142 -25.54 -26.81 -1.48
C VAL A 142 -26.10 -27.86 -2.44
N PHE A 143 -25.38 -28.23 -3.51
CA PHE A 143 -25.86 -29.24 -4.47
C PHE A 143 -25.99 -30.64 -3.82
N SER A 144 -25.05 -30.99 -2.92
CA SER A 144 -25.13 -32.26 -2.18
C SER A 144 -26.29 -32.28 -1.20
N LEU A 145 -26.64 -31.13 -0.58
CA LEU A 145 -27.85 -31.01 0.26
C LEU A 145 -29.14 -31.19 -0.56
N ILE A 146 -29.18 -30.61 -1.78
CA ILE A 146 -30.31 -30.83 -2.69
C ILE A 146 -30.44 -32.29 -3.06
N TYR A 147 -29.34 -32.96 -3.41
CA TYR A 147 -29.33 -34.40 -3.70
C TYR A 147 -29.76 -35.24 -2.50
N LEU A 148 -29.24 -34.92 -1.28
CA LEU A 148 -29.64 -35.60 -0.04
C LEU A 148 -31.14 -35.43 0.27
N GLY A 149 -31.70 -34.25 0.00
CA GLY A 149 -33.12 -33.96 0.16
C GLY A 149 -34.01 -34.74 -0.79
N TRP A 150 -33.52 -34.99 -2.02
CA TRP A 150 -34.20 -35.88 -2.97
C TRP A 150 -34.15 -37.34 -2.52
N LEU A 151 -33.04 -37.76 -1.91
CA LEU A 151 -32.85 -39.13 -1.42
C LEU A 151 -33.62 -39.41 -0.12
N SER A 152 -33.55 -38.48 0.88
CA SER A 152 -34.22 -38.62 2.17
C SER A 152 -34.46 -37.29 2.86
N ARG A 153 -35.73 -36.91 3.10
CA ARG A 153 -36.11 -35.71 3.85
C ARG A 153 -35.62 -35.74 5.30
N GLY A 154 -35.60 -36.92 5.93
CA GLY A 154 -35.11 -37.11 7.30
C GLY A 154 -33.60 -36.86 7.42
N ALA A 155 -32.81 -37.38 6.47
CA ALA A 155 -31.38 -37.17 6.43
C ALA A 155 -31.06 -35.68 6.15
N LEU A 156 -31.80 -35.02 5.26
CA LEU A 156 -31.67 -33.59 5.02
C LEU A 156 -31.95 -32.76 6.28
N ALA A 157 -33.04 -33.05 7.01
CA ALA A 157 -33.40 -32.33 8.23
C ALA A 157 -32.30 -32.44 9.30
N LEU A 158 -31.77 -33.66 9.53
CA LEU A 158 -30.65 -33.89 10.46
C LEU A 158 -29.40 -33.12 10.03
N MET A 159 -29.08 -33.11 8.73
CA MET A 159 -27.93 -32.37 8.18
C MET A 159 -28.09 -30.88 8.40
N LEU A 160 -29.26 -30.29 8.11
CA LEU A 160 -29.53 -28.87 8.30
C LEU A 160 -29.42 -28.47 9.78
N ILE A 161 -29.98 -29.29 10.69
CA ILE A 161 -29.87 -29.06 12.15
C ILE A 161 -28.39 -29.06 12.56
N ALA A 162 -27.61 -30.04 12.10
CA ALA A 162 -26.18 -30.12 12.41
C ALA A 162 -25.39 -28.92 11.88
N ILE A 163 -25.67 -28.47 10.67
CA ILE A 163 -25.05 -27.26 10.10
C ILE A 163 -25.39 -26.04 10.94
N VAL A 164 -26.66 -25.81 11.30
CA VAL A 164 -27.09 -24.67 12.12
C VAL A 164 -26.42 -24.70 13.50
N VAL A 165 -26.38 -25.84 14.15
CA VAL A 165 -25.71 -26.02 15.46
C VAL A 165 -24.20 -25.74 15.31
N SER A 166 -23.56 -26.30 14.31
CA SER A 166 -22.15 -26.09 14.03
C SER A 166 -21.85 -24.60 13.81
N VAL A 167 -22.59 -23.93 12.94
CA VAL A 167 -22.42 -22.48 12.67
C VAL A 167 -22.57 -21.66 13.95
N ARG A 168 -23.59 -21.97 14.78
CA ARG A 168 -23.82 -21.22 16.01
C ARG A 168 -22.72 -21.41 17.06
N VAL A 169 -22.18 -22.63 17.17
CA VAL A 169 -21.07 -22.94 18.08
C VAL A 169 -19.78 -22.24 17.62
N HIS A 170 -19.55 -22.23 16.32
CA HIS A 170 -18.31 -21.69 15.75
C HIS A 170 -18.30 -20.18 15.64
N TYR A 171 -19.46 -19.51 15.46
CA TYR A 171 -19.55 -18.08 15.23
C TYR A 171 -18.79 -17.21 16.26
N LYS A 172 -19.00 -17.49 17.56
CA LYS A 172 -18.31 -16.75 18.64
C LYS A 172 -16.79 -16.96 18.63
N ARG A 173 -16.35 -18.16 18.27
CA ARG A 173 -14.92 -18.52 18.22
C ARG A 173 -14.20 -17.89 17.03
N VAL A 174 -14.86 -17.82 15.87
CA VAL A 174 -14.32 -17.13 14.68
C VAL A 174 -14.03 -15.67 15.01
N MET A 175 -14.96 -14.98 15.70
CA MET A 175 -14.77 -13.59 16.11
C MET A 175 -13.59 -13.41 17.09
N GLN A 176 -13.40 -14.36 18.01
CA GLN A 176 -12.29 -14.35 18.95
C GLN A 176 -10.93 -14.58 18.24
N SER A 177 -10.89 -15.52 17.30
CA SER A 177 -9.67 -15.80 16.52
C SER A 177 -9.28 -14.63 15.62
N SER A 178 -10.24 -13.91 15.05
CA SER A 178 -9.99 -12.69 14.28
C SER A 178 -9.34 -11.61 15.15
N ARG A 179 -9.80 -11.43 16.39
CA ARG A 179 -9.16 -10.47 17.33
C ARG A 179 -7.72 -10.83 17.64
N LEU A 180 -7.45 -12.14 17.88
CA LEU A 180 -6.07 -12.61 18.11
C LEU A 180 -5.17 -12.39 16.88
N LEU A 181 -5.72 -12.50 15.68
CA LEU A 181 -4.98 -12.22 14.46
C LEU A 181 -4.63 -10.72 14.34
N HIS A 182 -5.56 -9.81 14.66
CA HIS A 182 -5.28 -8.38 14.74
C HIS A 182 -4.20 -8.05 15.78
N GLU A 183 -4.29 -8.65 16.98
CA GLU A 183 -3.27 -8.48 18.02
C GLU A 183 -1.89 -8.96 17.54
N ALA A 184 -1.84 -10.09 16.83
CA ALA A 184 -0.60 -10.60 16.25
C ALA A 184 0.00 -9.64 15.22
N GLN A 185 -0.82 -9.06 14.33
CA GLN A 185 -0.35 -8.08 13.34
C GLN A 185 0.16 -6.79 13.98
N HIS A 186 -0.53 -6.29 15.01
CA HIS A 186 -0.07 -5.12 15.76
C HIS A 186 1.29 -5.36 16.40
N THR A 187 1.45 -6.50 17.09
CA THR A 187 2.73 -6.87 17.73
C THR A 187 3.85 -7.12 16.69
N GLU A 188 3.50 -7.62 15.52
CA GLU A 188 4.45 -7.78 14.40
C GLU A 188 4.94 -6.43 13.87
N ASN A 189 4.06 -5.43 13.76
CA ASN A 189 4.43 -4.07 13.40
C ASN A 189 5.37 -3.46 14.45
N GLU A 190 5.06 -3.60 15.76
CA GLU A 190 5.97 -3.14 16.84
C GLU A 190 7.37 -3.77 16.72
N PHE A 191 7.44 -5.05 16.34
CA PHE A 191 8.73 -5.73 16.13
C PHE A 191 9.49 -5.12 14.96
N PHE A 192 8.83 -4.89 13.82
CA PHE A 192 9.46 -4.29 12.65
C PHE A 192 9.89 -2.84 12.88
N ASP A 193 9.11 -2.05 13.62
CA ASP A 193 9.48 -0.68 13.98
C ASP A 193 10.73 -0.68 14.86
N ALA A 194 10.78 -1.51 15.90
CA ALA A 194 11.96 -1.63 16.76
C ALA A 194 13.20 -2.16 16.00
N PHE A 195 13.00 -3.07 15.05
CA PHE A 195 14.07 -3.58 14.20
C PHE A 195 14.59 -2.52 13.22
N THR A 196 13.70 -1.69 12.67
CA THR A 196 14.07 -0.56 11.79
C THR A 196 14.91 0.45 12.57
N HIS A 197 14.52 0.79 13.80
CA HIS A 197 15.35 1.65 14.67
C HIS A 197 16.75 1.07 14.93
N MET A 198 16.86 -0.25 15.08
CA MET A 198 18.17 -0.91 15.20
C MET A 198 19.02 -0.78 13.94
N LEU A 199 18.40 -0.89 12.74
CA LEU A 199 19.11 -0.77 11.46
C LEU A 199 19.51 0.68 11.17
N GLU A 200 18.62 1.64 11.38
CA GLU A 200 18.88 3.06 11.18
C GLU A 200 19.96 3.57 12.14
N GLY A 201 19.88 3.15 13.41
CA GLY A 201 20.87 3.45 14.44
C GLY A 201 22.02 2.45 14.52
N PHE A 202 22.34 1.69 13.44
CA PHE A 202 23.32 0.59 13.51
C PHE A 202 24.71 1.04 13.92
N LYS A 203 25.15 2.22 13.50
CA LYS A 203 26.46 2.78 13.87
C LYS A 203 26.55 3.04 15.38
N GLU A 204 25.51 3.64 15.95
CA GLU A 204 25.39 3.93 17.38
C GLU A 204 25.29 2.66 18.22
N VAL A 205 24.57 1.65 17.70
CA VAL A 205 24.47 0.31 18.32
C VAL A 205 25.85 -0.37 18.31
N LYS A 206 26.58 -0.28 17.19
CA LYS A 206 27.89 -0.91 17.05
C LYS A 206 28.95 -0.26 17.95
N LEU A 207 28.85 1.04 18.19
CA LEU A 207 29.78 1.78 19.04
C LEU A 207 29.51 1.62 20.55
N ASN A 208 28.31 1.18 20.95
CA ASN A 208 27.94 1.08 22.36
C ASN A 208 27.30 -0.29 22.68
N ARG A 209 28.09 -1.13 23.34
CA ARG A 209 27.69 -2.49 23.74
C ARG A 209 26.43 -2.51 24.62
N ALA A 210 26.32 -1.63 25.59
CA ALA A 210 25.18 -1.57 26.50
C ALA A 210 23.89 -1.21 25.72
N ARG A 211 23.99 -0.32 24.72
CA ARG A 211 22.87 0.00 23.82
C ARG A 211 22.46 -1.20 22.98
N ALA A 212 23.45 -1.94 22.42
CA ALA A 212 23.21 -3.15 21.67
C ALA A 212 22.48 -4.22 22.51
N GLU A 213 22.93 -4.45 23.74
CA GLU A 213 22.33 -5.40 24.67
C GLU A 213 20.90 -4.99 25.06
N SER A 214 20.66 -3.69 25.34
CA SER A 214 19.33 -3.16 25.66
C SER A 214 18.34 -3.30 24.51
N LEU A 215 18.73 -2.89 23.29
CA LEU A 215 17.89 -3.02 22.09
C LEU A 215 17.61 -4.48 21.73
N THR A 216 18.61 -5.35 21.81
CA THR A 216 18.43 -6.78 21.58
C THR A 216 17.48 -7.39 22.61
N GLY A 217 17.59 -6.96 23.88
CA GLY A 217 16.68 -7.37 24.96
C GLY A 217 15.23 -6.93 24.69
N GLN A 218 15.03 -5.70 24.24
CA GLN A 218 13.72 -5.20 23.85
C GLN A 218 13.14 -5.99 22.66
N LEU A 219 13.93 -6.20 21.60
CA LEU A 219 13.52 -7.01 20.44
C LEU A 219 13.17 -8.44 20.86
N ALA A 220 13.95 -9.07 21.75
CA ALA A 220 13.66 -10.41 22.26
C ALA A 220 12.35 -10.46 23.05
N ALA A 221 12.05 -9.43 23.85
CA ALA A 221 10.78 -9.33 24.57
C ALA A 221 9.58 -9.20 23.63
N ILE A 222 9.66 -8.32 22.61
CA ILE A 222 8.61 -8.15 21.59
C ILE A 222 8.45 -9.45 20.78
N SER A 223 9.54 -10.09 20.35
CA SER A 223 9.53 -11.35 19.62
C SER A 223 8.87 -12.48 20.41
N THR A 224 9.15 -12.56 21.72
CA THR A 224 8.51 -13.53 22.62
C THR A 224 7.02 -13.28 22.72
N ARG A 225 6.59 -12.03 22.91
CA ARG A 225 5.17 -11.67 22.92
C ARG A 225 4.49 -11.99 21.58
N LEU A 226 5.14 -11.67 20.46
CA LEU A 226 4.66 -12.00 19.12
C LEU A 226 4.47 -13.51 18.94
N ARG A 227 5.47 -14.31 19.33
CA ARG A 227 5.37 -15.76 19.31
C ARG A 227 4.16 -16.24 20.10
N ASP A 228 3.97 -15.74 21.31
CA ASP A 228 2.89 -16.20 22.19
C ASP A 228 1.51 -15.82 21.64
N VAL A 229 1.36 -14.65 21.04
CA VAL A 229 0.11 -14.24 20.37
C VAL A 229 -0.12 -15.08 19.11
N LYS A 230 0.91 -15.29 18.27
CA LYS A 230 0.81 -16.16 17.07
C LYS A 230 0.44 -17.59 17.44
N VAL A 231 1.05 -18.15 18.48
CA VAL A 231 0.71 -19.50 18.96
C VAL A 231 -0.75 -19.58 19.44
N ARG A 232 -1.21 -18.59 20.23
CA ARG A 232 -2.62 -18.53 20.68
C ARG A 232 -3.59 -18.40 19.50
N SER A 233 -3.26 -17.58 18.51
CA SER A 233 -4.06 -17.43 17.29
C SER A 233 -4.13 -18.74 16.51
N ALA A 234 -2.98 -19.38 16.23
CA ALA A 234 -2.91 -20.65 15.52
C ALA A 234 -3.64 -21.78 16.27
N ALA A 235 -3.46 -21.87 17.59
CA ALA A 235 -4.18 -22.84 18.43
C ALA A 235 -5.69 -22.62 18.38
N SER A 236 -6.16 -21.37 18.36
CA SER A 236 -7.58 -21.06 18.23
C SER A 236 -8.16 -21.57 16.91
N PHE A 237 -7.45 -21.35 15.79
CA PHE A 237 -7.88 -21.87 14.48
C PHE A 237 -7.80 -23.41 14.41
N ALA A 238 -6.75 -24.03 14.98
CA ALA A 238 -6.63 -25.48 15.04
C ALA A 238 -7.78 -26.13 15.83
N LEU A 239 -8.16 -25.54 16.96
CA LEU A 239 -9.32 -25.99 17.73
C LEU A 239 -10.63 -25.84 16.95
N GLN A 240 -10.82 -24.73 16.21
CA GLN A 240 -11.98 -24.56 15.33
C GLN A 240 -12.05 -25.66 14.27
N PHE A 241 -10.93 -25.99 13.64
CA PHE A 241 -10.85 -27.07 12.67
C PHE A 241 -11.25 -28.42 13.30
N LEU A 242 -10.69 -28.74 14.47
CA LEU A 242 -11.03 -29.98 15.21
C LEU A 242 -12.51 -30.05 15.58
N TYR A 243 -13.11 -28.95 16.06
CA TYR A 243 -14.54 -28.92 16.35
C TYR A 243 -15.40 -29.05 15.09
N GLY A 244 -14.99 -28.46 13.99
CA GLY A 244 -15.64 -28.66 12.68
C GLY A 244 -15.62 -30.12 12.28
N GLN A 245 -14.48 -30.79 12.38
CA GLN A 245 -14.32 -32.19 12.07
C GLN A 245 -15.14 -33.09 13.01
N LEU A 246 -15.13 -32.80 14.33
CA LEU A 246 -15.96 -33.52 15.31
C LEU A 246 -17.45 -33.39 14.99
N SER A 247 -17.92 -32.20 14.60
CA SER A 247 -19.33 -31.99 14.21
C SER A 247 -19.75 -32.88 13.05
N VAL A 248 -18.85 -33.09 12.08
CA VAL A 248 -19.07 -33.98 10.94
C VAL A 248 -19.15 -35.45 11.37
N TYR A 249 -18.24 -35.89 12.24
CA TYR A 249 -18.27 -37.25 12.75
C TYR A 249 -19.51 -37.54 13.60
N LEU A 250 -19.95 -36.58 14.43
CA LEU A 250 -21.18 -36.69 15.20
C LEU A 250 -22.41 -36.79 14.29
N LEU A 251 -22.43 -36.03 13.22
CA LEU A 251 -23.49 -36.10 12.21
C LEU A 251 -23.51 -37.47 11.53
N LEU A 252 -22.34 -37.95 11.08
CA LEU A 252 -22.22 -39.27 10.47
C LEU A 252 -22.74 -40.36 11.41
N GLY A 253 -22.33 -40.30 12.69
CA GLY A 253 -22.83 -41.20 13.72
C GLY A 253 -24.34 -41.12 13.93
N ALA A 254 -24.89 -39.90 13.95
CA ALA A 254 -26.34 -39.73 14.10
C ALA A 254 -27.11 -40.34 12.92
N ILE A 255 -26.62 -40.25 11.71
CA ILE A 255 -27.27 -40.82 10.54
C ILE A 255 -27.13 -42.33 10.50
N VAL A 256 -25.95 -42.87 10.82
CA VAL A 256 -25.73 -44.32 10.80
C VAL A 256 -26.47 -45.03 11.95
N PHE A 257 -26.50 -44.44 13.16
CA PHE A 257 -27.05 -45.13 14.35
C PHE A 257 -28.46 -44.66 14.72
N LEU A 258 -28.85 -43.41 14.44
CA LEU A 258 -30.12 -42.85 14.89
C LEU A 258 -31.19 -42.91 13.79
N LEU A 259 -30.86 -42.64 12.51
CA LEU A 259 -31.82 -42.61 11.41
C LEU A 259 -32.54 -43.96 11.22
N PRO A 260 -31.87 -45.14 11.27
CA PRO A 260 -32.56 -46.44 11.13
C PRO A 260 -33.56 -46.72 12.25
N ARG A 261 -33.34 -46.17 13.46
CA ARG A 261 -34.27 -46.36 14.60
C ARG A 261 -35.53 -45.49 14.47
N LEU A 262 -35.47 -44.38 13.71
CA LEU A 262 -36.60 -43.48 13.53
C LEU A 262 -37.53 -43.93 12.40
N ALA A 263 -37.06 -44.77 11.46
CA ALA A 263 -37.86 -45.24 10.33
C ALA A 263 -37.31 -46.58 9.79
N ALA A 264 -37.99 -47.67 10.05
CA ALA A 264 -37.58 -49.05 9.73
C ALA A 264 -37.49 -49.38 8.22
N GLU A 265 -38.12 -48.60 7.34
CA GLU A 265 -38.12 -48.79 5.87
C GLU A 265 -36.89 -48.25 5.15
N TYR A 266 -35.85 -47.75 5.88
CA TYR A 266 -34.79 -46.95 5.29
C TYR A 266 -33.41 -47.62 5.17
N THR A 267 -33.29 -48.95 5.23
CA THR A 267 -31.98 -49.63 5.24
C THR A 267 -31.17 -49.33 3.95
N ASP A 268 -31.78 -49.32 2.78
CA ASP A 268 -31.12 -48.96 1.51
C ASP A 268 -30.79 -47.48 1.42
N VAL A 269 -31.62 -46.63 2.03
CA VAL A 269 -31.43 -45.19 2.06
C VAL A 269 -30.25 -44.80 2.97
N VAL A 270 -30.03 -45.55 4.07
CA VAL A 270 -28.93 -45.28 5.00
C VAL A 270 -27.56 -45.41 4.32
N THR A 271 -27.36 -46.42 3.50
CA THR A 271 -26.11 -46.64 2.76
C THR A 271 -25.82 -45.46 1.81
N LYS A 272 -26.82 -45.05 1.03
CA LYS A 272 -26.72 -43.95 0.08
C LYS A 272 -26.55 -42.59 0.78
N ALA A 273 -27.27 -42.38 1.88
CA ALA A 273 -27.15 -41.18 2.70
C ALA A 273 -25.77 -41.09 3.35
N THR A 274 -25.24 -42.19 3.86
CA THR A 274 -23.90 -42.29 4.42
C THR A 274 -22.84 -41.96 3.39
N ALA A 275 -22.91 -42.53 2.19
CA ALA A 275 -22.02 -42.20 1.07
C ALA A 275 -22.10 -40.72 0.70
N SER A 276 -23.31 -40.15 0.63
CA SER A 276 -23.52 -38.72 0.33
C SER A 276 -22.91 -37.81 1.38
N ILE A 277 -22.96 -38.17 2.65
CA ILE A 277 -22.38 -37.37 3.73
C ILE A 277 -20.87 -37.47 3.74
N LEU A 278 -20.30 -38.67 3.54
CA LEU A 278 -18.85 -38.81 3.39
C LEU A 278 -18.31 -37.93 2.26
N PHE A 279 -19.10 -37.77 1.20
CA PHE A 279 -18.74 -36.87 0.10
C PHE A 279 -18.81 -35.39 0.44
N ILE A 280 -19.67 -34.99 1.39
CA ILE A 280 -19.79 -33.59 1.87
C ILE A 280 -18.69 -33.27 2.89
N VAL A 281 -18.08 -34.26 3.56
CA VAL A 281 -17.04 -34.03 4.58
C VAL A 281 -15.87 -33.19 4.05
N GLY A 282 -15.34 -33.55 2.89
CA GLY A 282 -14.24 -32.82 2.27
C GLY A 282 -14.54 -31.34 2.06
N PRO A 283 -15.62 -30.98 1.34
CA PRO A 283 -16.06 -29.59 1.17
C PRO A 283 -16.30 -28.84 2.48
N LEU A 284 -16.93 -29.45 3.48
CA LEU A 284 -17.11 -28.81 4.78
C LEU A 284 -15.79 -28.55 5.49
N THR A 285 -14.87 -29.51 5.45
CA THR A 285 -13.53 -29.35 6.01
C THR A 285 -12.78 -28.19 5.32
N ASN A 286 -12.87 -28.08 3.99
CA ASN A 286 -12.28 -26.96 3.24
C ASN A 286 -12.85 -25.62 3.68
N LEU A 287 -14.16 -25.49 3.90
CA LEU A 287 -14.77 -24.26 4.40
C LEU A 287 -14.21 -23.84 5.75
N PHE A 288 -14.00 -24.78 6.67
CA PHE A 288 -13.40 -24.48 7.97
C PHE A 288 -11.92 -24.11 7.86
N SER A 289 -11.16 -24.78 7.00
CA SER A 289 -9.73 -24.50 6.81
C SER A 289 -9.45 -23.16 6.12
N THR A 290 -10.41 -22.59 5.40
CA THR A 290 -10.27 -21.29 4.74
C THR A 290 -10.53 -20.09 5.65
N MET A 291 -11.11 -20.28 6.83
CA MET A 291 -11.44 -19.20 7.77
C MET A 291 -10.25 -18.30 8.14
N PRO A 292 -9.05 -18.83 8.46
CA PRO A 292 -7.88 -17.99 8.74
C PRO A 292 -7.51 -17.09 7.57
N TYR A 293 -7.52 -17.61 6.36
CA TYR A 293 -7.17 -16.89 5.14
C TYR A 293 -8.19 -15.78 4.82
N PHE A 294 -9.49 -16.09 5.00
CA PHE A 294 -10.54 -15.09 4.87
C PHE A 294 -10.39 -13.97 5.90
N SER A 295 -10.09 -14.30 7.14
CA SER A 295 -9.86 -13.32 8.21
C SER A 295 -8.65 -12.45 7.91
N ALA A 296 -7.53 -13.05 7.51
CA ALA A 296 -6.32 -12.32 7.15
C ALA A 296 -6.53 -11.38 5.95
N ALA A 297 -7.19 -11.89 4.89
CA ALA A 297 -7.49 -11.09 3.71
C ALA A 297 -8.46 -9.93 4.03
N ASN A 298 -9.41 -10.14 4.93
CA ASN A 298 -10.35 -9.09 5.33
C ASN A 298 -9.64 -7.95 6.10
N VAL A 299 -8.71 -8.30 6.99
CA VAL A 299 -7.88 -7.32 7.71
C VAL A 299 -6.96 -6.56 6.76
N ALA A 300 -6.33 -7.27 5.82
CA ALA A 300 -5.50 -6.65 4.79
C ALA A 300 -6.32 -5.70 3.89
N ALA A 301 -7.52 -6.09 3.52
CA ALA A 301 -8.43 -5.26 2.76
C ALA A 301 -8.87 -3.99 3.52
N GLU A 302 -9.12 -4.12 4.84
CA GLU A 302 -9.45 -2.98 5.70
C GLU A 302 -8.30 -1.98 5.76
N ALA A 303 -7.06 -2.45 5.91
CA ALA A 303 -5.87 -1.60 5.90
C ALA A 303 -5.69 -0.86 4.57
N ILE A 304 -5.94 -1.52 3.42
CA ILE A 304 -5.88 -0.89 2.10
C ILE A 304 -6.97 0.18 1.96
N VAL A 305 -8.21 -0.12 2.33
CA VAL A 305 -9.34 0.83 2.24
C VAL A 305 -9.08 2.05 3.12
N GLU A 306 -8.57 1.84 4.33
CA GLU A 306 -8.22 2.93 5.24
C GLU A 306 -7.10 3.81 4.68
N LEU A 307 -6.05 3.19 4.09
CA LEU A 307 -5.00 3.93 3.42
C LEU A 307 -5.52 4.74 2.23
N GLU A 308 -6.36 4.15 1.37
CA GLU A 308 -6.99 4.85 0.25
C GLU A 308 -7.78 6.06 0.73
N GLN A 309 -8.60 5.92 1.77
CA GLN A 309 -9.37 7.03 2.34
C GLN A 309 -8.47 8.16 2.88
N GLN A 310 -7.36 7.80 3.53
CA GLN A 310 -6.40 8.80 4.02
C GLN A 310 -5.71 9.53 2.87
N LEU A 311 -5.31 8.81 1.81
CA LEU A 311 -4.69 9.41 0.62
C LEU A 311 -5.70 10.23 -0.19
N GLU A 312 -6.95 9.79 -0.32
CA GLU A 312 -8.01 10.57 -0.97
C GLU A 312 -8.27 11.89 -0.22
N ALA A 313 -8.30 11.85 1.13
CA ALA A 313 -8.40 13.06 1.95
C ALA A 313 -7.16 13.96 1.85
N ALA A 314 -5.99 13.39 1.52
CA ALA A 314 -4.76 14.11 1.30
C ALA A 314 -4.58 14.62 -0.13
N THR A 315 -5.41 14.19 -1.09
CA THR A 315 -5.29 14.55 -2.50
C THR A 315 -5.58 16.03 -2.70
N GLU A 316 -4.69 16.69 -3.46
CA GLU A 316 -4.93 18.06 -3.88
C GLU A 316 -6.12 18.11 -4.86
N PRO A 317 -6.97 19.16 -4.77
CA PRO A 317 -8.02 19.36 -5.75
C PRO A 317 -7.44 19.44 -7.17
N PRO A 318 -8.18 19.02 -8.21
CA PRO A 318 -7.70 19.15 -9.59
C PRO A 318 -7.39 20.62 -9.91
N SER A 319 -6.15 20.89 -10.35
CA SER A 319 -5.77 22.20 -10.83
C SER A 319 -6.41 22.47 -12.19
N ASP A 320 -6.77 23.74 -12.45
CA ASP A 320 -7.20 24.16 -13.80
C ASP A 320 -5.98 24.07 -14.73
N GLU A 321 -6.06 23.30 -15.81
CA GLU A 321 -5.00 23.17 -16.82
C GLU A 321 -4.78 24.47 -17.61
N ARG A 322 -5.65 25.47 -17.45
CA ARG A 322 -5.50 26.78 -18.07
C ARG A 322 -4.32 27.50 -17.44
N ARG A 323 -3.22 27.57 -18.16
CA ARG A 323 -2.06 28.38 -17.79
C ARG A 323 -2.50 29.84 -17.71
N PRO A 324 -2.49 30.48 -16.54
CA PRO A 324 -2.70 31.92 -16.48
C PRO A 324 -1.62 32.61 -17.33
N ALA A 325 -2.02 33.57 -18.17
CA ALA A 325 -1.06 34.37 -18.90
C ALA A 325 -0.33 35.25 -17.88
N ALA A 326 0.91 34.91 -17.56
CA ALA A 326 1.77 35.81 -16.78
C ALA A 326 2.15 36.99 -17.66
N SER A 327 1.66 38.16 -17.31
CA SER A 327 1.91 39.42 -18.07
C SER A 327 3.13 40.22 -17.57
N ALA A 328 3.85 39.71 -16.55
CA ALA A 328 5.01 40.38 -15.95
C ALA A 328 6.10 39.35 -15.57
N PRO A 329 7.36 39.78 -15.42
CA PRO A 329 8.43 38.97 -14.87
C PRO A 329 7.96 38.36 -13.53
N PRO A 330 8.26 37.07 -13.24
CA PRO A 330 7.70 36.36 -12.11
C PRO A 330 8.28 36.88 -10.77
N THR A 331 7.63 37.91 -10.19
CA THR A 331 7.89 38.37 -8.83
C THR A 331 7.10 37.52 -7.86
N ILE A 332 7.71 37.10 -6.76
CA ILE A 332 7.06 36.36 -5.68
C ILE A 332 6.64 37.34 -4.59
N ASP A 333 5.38 37.37 -4.23
CA ASP A 333 4.85 38.14 -3.12
C ASP A 333 4.26 37.22 -2.04
N MET A 334 4.72 37.38 -0.81
CA MET A 334 4.20 36.71 0.39
C MET A 334 3.65 37.77 1.35
N ARG A 335 2.41 37.62 1.80
CA ARG A 335 1.74 38.59 2.67
C ARG A 335 1.10 37.88 3.87
N GLY A 336 1.62 38.18 5.06
CA GLY A 336 1.15 37.61 6.31
C GLY A 336 1.21 36.10 6.38
N VAL A 337 2.13 35.48 5.61
CA VAL A 337 2.23 34.02 5.47
C VAL A 337 2.62 33.36 6.78
N ARG A 338 1.79 32.44 7.26
CA ARG A 338 2.06 31.67 8.47
C ARG A 338 1.84 30.17 8.22
N PHE A 339 2.68 29.37 8.86
CA PHE A 339 2.59 27.91 8.83
C PHE A 339 3.01 27.34 10.18
N SER A 340 2.25 26.34 10.70
CA SER A 340 2.54 25.73 11.99
C SER A 340 2.58 24.22 11.89
N PHE A 341 3.61 23.62 12.49
CA PHE A 341 3.58 22.20 12.82
C PHE A 341 2.75 22.01 14.09
N ALA A 342 1.95 20.96 14.15
CA ALA A 342 1.17 20.60 15.32
C ALA A 342 1.52 19.20 15.80
N ASP A 343 1.41 18.97 17.11
CA ASP A 343 1.49 17.64 17.69
C ASP A 343 0.20 16.83 17.41
N SER A 344 0.17 15.58 17.89
CA SER A 344 -0.99 14.68 17.75
C SER A 344 -2.26 15.20 18.47
N ALA A 345 -2.11 16.16 19.40
CA ALA A 345 -3.21 16.81 20.10
C ALA A 345 -3.68 18.11 19.40
N GLY A 346 -3.01 18.52 18.30
CA GLY A 346 -3.35 19.73 17.55
C GLY A 346 -2.70 21.00 18.10
N HIS A 347 -1.79 20.93 19.08
CA HIS A 347 -1.08 22.09 19.58
C HIS A 347 0.10 22.45 18.68
N PRO A 348 0.29 23.75 18.33
CA PRO A 348 1.42 24.15 17.51
C PRO A 348 2.74 23.92 18.27
N THR A 349 3.64 23.18 17.63
CA THR A 349 5.00 22.87 18.17
C THR A 349 6.04 23.82 17.65
N PHE A 350 5.91 24.28 16.40
CA PHE A 350 6.78 25.24 15.76
C PHE A 350 6.01 26.03 14.71
N THR A 351 6.22 27.34 14.65
CA THR A 351 5.51 28.22 13.71
C THR A 351 6.49 29.06 12.90
N VAL A 352 6.32 29.08 11.60
CA VAL A 352 7.00 29.97 10.66
C VAL A 352 6.05 31.12 10.28
N GLY A 353 6.51 32.36 10.41
CA GLY A 353 5.73 33.55 10.10
C GLY A 353 5.25 34.34 11.34
N PRO A 354 4.49 35.46 11.15
CA PRO A 354 4.04 35.93 9.83
C PRO A 354 5.18 36.43 8.95
N ILE A 355 5.12 36.14 7.64
CA ILE A 355 6.12 36.56 6.66
C ILE A 355 5.48 37.52 5.67
N ASP A 356 6.08 38.71 5.55
CA ASP A 356 5.81 39.69 4.50
C ASP A 356 7.10 39.87 3.70
N LEU A 357 7.12 39.36 2.46
CA LEU A 357 8.34 39.33 1.65
C LEU A 357 7.99 39.43 0.16
N THR A 358 8.64 40.33 -0.53
CA THR A 358 8.65 40.41 -2.01
C THR A 358 10.03 40.03 -2.53
N ILE A 359 10.07 39.11 -3.50
CA ILE A 359 11.29 38.67 -4.19
C ILE A 359 11.13 39.04 -5.68
N PRO A 360 11.81 40.08 -6.17
CA PRO A 360 11.80 40.45 -7.57
C PRO A 360 12.40 39.38 -8.49
N SER A 361 12.07 39.44 -9.77
CA SER A 361 12.71 38.60 -10.78
C SER A 361 14.21 38.88 -10.88
N ALA A 362 15.00 37.85 -11.14
CA ALA A 362 16.47 37.92 -11.24
C ALA A 362 17.18 38.39 -9.95
N GLU A 363 16.53 38.34 -8.79
CA GLU A 363 17.16 38.58 -7.49
C GLU A 363 17.87 37.32 -6.98
N VAL A 364 19.04 37.50 -6.38
CA VAL A 364 19.73 36.49 -5.57
C VAL A 364 19.47 36.78 -4.09
N LEU A 365 18.65 35.96 -3.45
CA LEU A 365 18.29 36.06 -2.05
C LEU A 365 18.95 34.94 -1.24
N PHE A 366 19.77 35.30 -0.27
CA PHE A 366 20.26 34.32 0.71
C PHE A 366 19.47 34.38 2.00
N ILE A 367 19.17 33.17 2.55
CA ILE A 367 18.51 33.00 3.83
C ILE A 367 19.51 32.34 4.77
N VAL A 368 19.80 33.01 5.86
CA VAL A 368 20.74 32.55 6.87
C VAL A 368 20.04 32.34 8.20
N GLY A 369 20.60 31.55 9.08
CA GLY A 369 20.02 31.28 10.41
C GLY A 369 20.46 29.94 10.98
N GLY A 370 20.32 29.74 12.27
CA GLY A 370 20.69 28.50 12.95
C GLY A 370 19.90 27.28 12.48
N ASN A 371 20.36 26.10 12.87
CA ASN A 371 19.58 24.87 12.65
C ASN A 371 18.26 24.97 13.42
N GLY A 372 17.15 24.54 12.81
CA GLY A 372 15.82 24.64 13.38
C GLY A 372 15.18 26.05 13.32
N SER A 373 15.83 27.06 12.71
CA SER A 373 15.24 28.40 12.58
C SER A 373 14.03 28.48 11.63
N GLY A 374 13.78 27.46 10.79
CA GLY A 374 12.65 27.38 9.88
C GLY A 374 13.00 27.58 8.40
N LYS A 375 14.28 27.66 8.01
CA LYS A 375 14.73 27.88 6.62
C LYS A 375 14.12 26.89 5.63
N SER A 376 14.27 25.59 5.87
CA SER A 376 13.74 24.55 4.98
C SER A 376 12.20 24.56 4.92
N THR A 377 11.53 24.89 6.03
CA THR A 377 10.07 25.06 6.04
C THR A 377 9.66 26.27 5.20
N PHE A 378 10.39 27.38 5.31
CA PHE A 378 10.17 28.55 4.45
C PHE A 378 10.36 28.21 2.97
N LEU A 379 11.41 27.46 2.60
CA LEU A 379 11.63 27.04 1.22
C LEU A 379 10.52 26.12 0.70
N LYS A 380 9.98 25.23 1.53
CA LYS A 380 8.81 24.41 1.18
C LYS A 380 7.53 25.23 1.03
N LEU A 381 7.35 26.31 1.81
CA LEU A 381 6.26 27.29 1.61
C LEU A 381 6.44 28.09 0.31
N LEU A 382 7.65 28.60 0.10
CA LEU A 382 8.00 29.39 -1.08
C LEU A 382 7.77 28.61 -2.38
N THR A 383 8.12 27.33 -2.40
CA THR A 383 7.91 26.46 -3.57
C THR A 383 6.47 25.94 -3.71
N GLY A 384 5.58 26.25 -2.76
CA GLY A 384 4.20 25.75 -2.75
C GLY A 384 4.08 24.26 -2.47
N LEU A 385 5.11 23.62 -1.89
CA LEU A 385 5.05 22.24 -1.39
C LEU A 385 4.26 22.15 -0.08
N TYR A 386 4.31 23.20 0.74
CA TYR A 386 3.43 23.37 1.90
C TYR A 386 2.44 24.48 1.62
N PRO A 387 1.13 24.23 1.75
CA PRO A 387 0.14 25.31 1.73
C PRO A 387 0.26 26.13 3.01
N PRO A 388 0.17 27.47 2.95
CA PRO A 388 0.15 28.29 4.16
C PRO A 388 -1.13 28.07 4.95
N ASP A 389 -1.03 28.10 6.30
CA ASP A 389 -2.21 28.06 7.18
C ASP A 389 -2.94 29.42 7.17
N GLU A 390 -2.18 30.54 7.06
CA GLU A 390 -2.68 31.91 6.97
C GLU A 390 -1.85 32.71 5.96
N GLY A 391 -2.42 33.79 5.45
CA GLY A 391 -1.77 34.70 4.50
C GLY A 391 -1.90 34.23 3.05
N LEU A 392 -1.19 34.93 2.17
CA LEU A 392 -1.27 34.69 0.72
C LEU A 392 0.14 34.64 0.12
N ILE A 393 0.35 33.71 -0.81
CA ILE A 393 1.55 33.62 -1.66
C ILE A 393 1.08 33.84 -3.09
N SER A 394 1.79 34.68 -3.86
CA SER A 394 1.49 34.90 -5.27
C SER A 394 2.76 34.95 -6.11
N LEU A 395 2.64 34.61 -7.39
CA LEU A 395 3.69 34.67 -8.40
C LEU A 395 3.19 35.48 -9.60
N GLY A 396 3.85 36.58 -9.92
CA GLY A 396 3.42 37.46 -10.99
C GLY A 396 1.99 37.98 -10.83
N GLY A 397 1.53 38.20 -9.57
CA GLY A 397 0.17 38.64 -9.22
C GLY A 397 -0.88 37.51 -9.17
N ILE A 398 -0.53 36.25 -9.50
CA ILE A 398 -1.43 35.10 -9.45
C ILE A 398 -1.25 34.40 -8.11
N THR A 399 -2.34 34.35 -7.32
CA THR A 399 -2.32 33.76 -5.99
C THR A 399 -2.20 32.22 -6.06
N LEU A 400 -1.31 31.66 -5.21
CA LEU A 400 -1.20 30.23 -4.99
C LEU A 400 -2.45 29.71 -4.27
N ASN A 401 -3.16 28.84 -4.94
CA ASN A 401 -4.31 28.10 -4.39
C ASN A 401 -4.39 26.73 -5.07
N ALA A 402 -5.36 25.90 -4.69
CA ALA A 402 -5.52 24.56 -5.24
C ALA A 402 -5.60 24.53 -6.79
N ALA A 403 -6.25 25.51 -7.41
CA ALA A 403 -6.38 25.58 -8.87
C ALA A 403 -5.09 25.99 -9.58
N THR A 404 -4.24 26.79 -8.94
CA THR A 404 -3.01 27.36 -9.51
C THR A 404 -1.73 26.65 -9.05
N ALA A 405 -1.81 25.71 -8.10
CA ALA A 405 -0.66 25.09 -7.45
C ALA A 405 0.31 24.41 -8.42
N VAL A 406 -0.20 23.65 -9.40
CA VAL A 406 0.63 22.98 -10.41
C VAL A 406 1.34 23.99 -11.29
N TRP A 407 0.62 25.03 -11.77
CA TRP A 407 1.19 26.12 -12.52
C TRP A 407 2.24 26.86 -11.70
N TYR A 408 1.97 27.20 -10.44
CA TYR A 408 2.90 27.87 -9.55
C TYR A 408 4.20 27.06 -9.38
N ARG A 409 4.09 25.80 -9.00
CA ARG A 409 5.24 24.89 -8.82
C ARG A 409 6.05 24.68 -10.10
N SER A 410 5.43 24.76 -11.26
CA SER A 410 6.14 24.60 -12.54
C SER A 410 7.16 25.72 -12.85
N HIS A 411 7.21 26.79 -12.04
CA HIS A 411 8.20 27.85 -12.17
C HIS A 411 9.44 27.62 -11.30
N PHE A 412 9.47 26.60 -10.48
CA PHE A 412 10.55 26.32 -9.55
C PHE A 412 11.32 25.07 -9.95
N ALA A 413 12.67 25.18 -9.89
CA ALA A 413 13.57 24.05 -9.76
C ALA A 413 14.17 24.11 -8.35
N ALA A 414 14.17 23.00 -7.62
CA ALA A 414 14.56 22.99 -6.22
C ALA A 414 15.47 21.82 -5.85
N VAL A 415 16.56 22.11 -5.13
CA VAL A 415 17.37 21.10 -4.46
C VAL A 415 17.24 21.33 -2.96
N LEU A 416 16.31 20.61 -2.33
CA LEU A 416 16.04 20.68 -0.89
C LEU A 416 17.04 19.80 -0.12
N SER A 417 17.14 19.99 1.19
CA SER A 417 18.06 19.21 2.04
C SER A 417 17.74 17.71 2.07
N ASP A 418 16.46 17.36 1.93
CA ASP A 418 15.94 15.99 1.87
C ASP A 418 15.66 15.48 0.44
N TYR A 419 16.37 16.04 -0.55
CA TYR A 419 16.21 15.68 -1.97
C TYR A 419 16.41 14.17 -2.21
N HIS A 420 15.70 13.65 -3.23
CA HIS A 420 15.91 12.31 -3.75
C HIS A 420 16.50 12.36 -5.15
N LEU A 421 17.59 11.64 -5.38
CA LEU A 421 18.21 11.54 -6.69
C LEU A 421 17.65 10.31 -7.41
N PHE A 422 16.91 10.55 -8.49
CA PHE A 422 16.40 9.48 -9.35
C PHE A 422 17.52 8.91 -10.24
N ASP A 423 17.40 7.63 -10.60
CA ASP A 423 18.31 6.96 -11.50
C ASP A 423 18.13 7.36 -12.98
N ARG A 424 17.02 8.08 -13.28
CA ARG A 424 16.63 8.55 -14.62
C ARG A 424 16.22 10.02 -14.61
N LEU A 425 16.29 10.61 -15.80
CA LEU A 425 15.79 11.98 -16.05
C LEU A 425 14.27 11.96 -16.31
N TYR A 426 13.47 11.80 -15.24
CA TYR A 426 12.01 11.88 -15.35
C TYR A 426 11.56 13.32 -15.60
N GLY A 427 10.69 13.52 -16.61
CA GLY A 427 10.11 14.81 -16.95
C GLY A 427 11.02 15.74 -17.77
N VAL A 428 12.24 15.30 -18.09
CA VAL A 428 13.21 15.96 -18.96
C VAL A 428 13.82 14.93 -19.93
N GLU A 429 13.00 14.04 -20.47
CA GLU A 429 13.44 12.92 -21.32
C GLU A 429 13.93 13.39 -22.71
N ASP A 430 13.45 14.55 -23.18
CA ASP A 430 13.79 15.13 -24.49
C ASP A 430 15.09 15.99 -24.47
N VAL A 431 15.82 16.01 -23.34
CA VAL A 431 17.06 16.77 -23.22
C VAL A 431 18.18 16.10 -24.01
N ASP A 432 18.95 16.92 -24.75
CA ASP A 432 20.12 16.45 -25.48
C ASP A 432 21.17 15.88 -24.52
N VAL A 433 21.66 14.68 -24.84
CA VAL A 433 22.72 14.00 -24.05
C VAL A 433 23.98 14.89 -23.97
N GLU A 434 24.24 15.71 -24.99
CA GLU A 434 25.35 16.64 -25.00
C GLU A 434 25.20 17.70 -23.90
N GLN A 435 24.01 18.25 -23.72
CA GLN A 435 23.73 19.21 -22.63
C GLN A 435 23.92 18.58 -21.24
N VAL A 436 23.54 17.32 -21.08
CA VAL A 436 23.77 16.61 -19.82
C VAL A 436 25.27 16.43 -19.57
N ASN A 437 26.03 16.02 -20.58
CA ASN A 437 27.47 15.83 -20.46
C ASN A 437 28.20 17.15 -20.19
N ASP A 438 27.77 18.27 -20.80
CA ASP A 438 28.31 19.59 -20.51
C ASP A 438 28.11 19.98 -19.04
N LEU A 439 26.92 19.70 -18.48
CA LEU A 439 26.66 19.95 -17.07
C LEU A 439 27.47 19.03 -16.15
N LEU A 440 27.60 17.72 -16.51
CA LEU A 440 28.43 16.80 -15.74
C LEU A 440 29.90 17.25 -15.75
N THR A 441 30.40 17.75 -16.88
CA THR A 441 31.74 18.29 -17.00
C THR A 441 31.90 19.61 -16.19
N MET A 442 30.91 20.52 -16.30
CA MET A 442 30.89 21.76 -15.53
C MET A 442 30.93 21.49 -14.02
N PHE A 443 30.29 20.41 -13.58
CA PHE A 443 30.23 20.00 -12.17
C PHE A 443 31.33 19.02 -11.76
N GLU A 444 32.32 18.75 -12.64
CA GLU A 444 33.47 17.87 -12.37
C GLU A 444 33.07 16.46 -11.93
N ILE A 445 32.02 15.88 -12.53
CA ILE A 445 31.50 14.55 -12.21
C ILE A 445 31.42 13.61 -13.41
N GLU A 446 31.82 14.07 -14.60
CA GLU A 446 31.82 13.28 -15.85
C GLU A 446 32.68 12.00 -15.76
N SER A 447 33.75 12.03 -14.96
CA SER A 447 34.61 10.84 -14.72
C SER A 447 34.00 9.82 -13.76
N LYS A 448 32.90 10.16 -13.08
CA LYS A 448 32.25 9.33 -12.05
C LYS A 448 30.96 8.72 -12.52
N THR A 449 30.17 9.45 -13.30
CA THR A 449 28.88 9.00 -13.83
C THR A 449 28.62 9.65 -15.18
N GLY A 450 27.90 8.95 -16.04
CA GLY A 450 27.41 9.43 -17.33
C GLY A 450 25.93 9.09 -17.48
N LEU A 451 25.35 9.45 -18.62
CA LEU A 451 23.97 9.11 -18.97
C LEU A 451 23.96 8.09 -20.11
N GLU A 452 23.37 6.91 -19.89
CA GLU A 452 23.15 5.87 -20.88
C GLU A 452 21.67 5.47 -20.89
N ASP A 453 21.01 5.50 -22.04
CA ASP A 453 19.58 5.19 -22.20
C ASP A 453 18.68 5.96 -21.23
N GLY A 454 19.00 7.24 -20.96
CA GLY A 454 18.27 8.10 -20.04
C GLY A 454 18.45 7.75 -18.55
N ARG A 455 19.44 6.89 -18.22
CA ARG A 455 19.82 6.53 -16.85
C ARG A 455 21.24 6.97 -16.52
N PHE A 456 21.45 7.38 -15.28
CA PHE A 456 22.80 7.54 -14.75
C PHE A 456 23.50 6.20 -14.60
N THR A 457 24.76 6.10 -15.06
CA THR A 457 25.51 4.83 -15.02
C THR A 457 25.78 4.36 -13.59
N THR A 458 25.89 5.28 -12.65
CA THR A 458 25.96 4.98 -11.22
C THR A 458 25.49 6.16 -10.38
N LEU A 459 24.90 5.87 -9.23
CA LEU A 459 24.57 6.82 -8.16
C LEU A 459 25.33 6.50 -6.86
N ASP A 460 26.31 5.60 -6.91
CA ASP A 460 27.20 5.33 -5.77
C ASP A 460 28.31 6.40 -5.69
N LEU A 461 27.89 7.57 -5.22
CA LEU A 461 28.66 8.80 -5.22
C LEU A 461 28.70 9.40 -3.82
N SER A 462 29.67 10.29 -3.56
CA SER A 462 29.70 11.07 -2.31
C SER A 462 28.51 12.01 -2.20
N ALA A 463 28.19 12.49 -0.99
CA ALA A 463 27.08 13.42 -0.76
C ALA A 463 27.22 14.67 -1.61
N GLY A 464 28.41 15.29 -1.67
CA GLY A 464 28.68 16.44 -2.52
C GLY A 464 28.44 16.17 -4.02
N GLN A 465 28.94 15.03 -4.53
CA GLN A 465 28.73 14.63 -5.93
C GLN A 465 27.25 14.39 -6.25
N LYS A 466 26.51 13.74 -5.34
CA LYS A 466 25.05 13.59 -5.48
C LYS A 466 24.33 14.94 -5.56
N LYS A 467 24.72 15.91 -4.73
CA LYS A 467 24.17 17.29 -4.79
C LYS A 467 24.52 17.99 -6.10
N ARG A 468 25.71 17.74 -6.68
CA ARG A 468 26.09 18.28 -8.00
C ARG A 468 25.17 17.73 -9.10
N ILE A 469 24.88 16.41 -9.12
CA ILE A 469 23.91 15.81 -10.05
C ILE A 469 22.51 16.39 -9.83
N ALA A 470 22.06 16.53 -8.59
CA ALA A 470 20.74 17.10 -8.29
C ALA A 470 20.62 18.54 -8.83
N LEU A 471 21.68 19.35 -8.73
CA LEU A 471 21.71 20.70 -9.32
C LEU A 471 21.75 20.64 -10.85
N ALA A 472 22.52 19.71 -11.45
CA ALA A 472 22.52 19.53 -12.91
C ALA A 472 21.11 19.23 -13.42
N VAL A 473 20.39 18.29 -12.79
CA VAL A 473 19.00 17.97 -13.14
C VAL A 473 18.09 19.20 -12.96
N ALA A 474 18.21 19.94 -11.86
CA ALA A 474 17.43 21.15 -11.61
C ALA A 474 17.68 22.24 -12.68
N LEU A 475 18.90 22.34 -13.22
CA LEU A 475 19.22 23.27 -14.30
C LEU A 475 18.66 22.81 -15.66
N LEU A 476 18.61 21.48 -15.90
CA LEU A 476 17.99 20.91 -17.10
C LEU A 476 16.48 21.15 -17.17
N GLU A 477 15.82 21.29 -16.03
CA GLU A 477 14.39 21.64 -15.99
C GLU A 477 14.10 23.05 -16.55
N ASP A 478 15.09 23.89 -16.68
CA ASP A 478 15.06 25.28 -17.22
C ASP A 478 13.92 26.13 -16.62
N ARG A 479 13.84 26.16 -15.28
CA ARG A 479 12.85 26.95 -14.55
C ARG A 479 13.40 28.34 -14.20
N PRO A 480 12.54 29.38 -14.18
CA PRO A 480 12.96 30.75 -13.90
C PRO A 480 13.40 30.98 -12.44
N ILE A 481 13.00 30.13 -11.52
CA ILE A 481 13.30 30.27 -10.08
C ILE A 481 14.02 29.01 -9.58
N LEU A 482 15.23 29.21 -9.04
CA LEU A 482 16.06 28.14 -8.46
C LEU A 482 16.07 28.26 -6.94
N VAL A 483 15.72 27.18 -6.25
CA VAL A 483 15.68 27.12 -4.78
C VAL A 483 16.68 26.09 -4.29
N LEU A 484 17.58 26.51 -3.39
CA LEU A 484 18.67 25.67 -2.88
C LEU A 484 18.68 25.66 -1.36
N ASP A 485 18.63 24.47 -0.77
CA ASP A 485 18.66 24.29 0.69
C ASP A 485 20.00 23.69 1.13
N GLU A 486 20.88 24.54 1.69
CA GLU A 486 22.22 24.18 2.19
C GLU A 486 23.04 23.36 1.15
N TRP A 487 22.91 23.70 -0.12
CA TRP A 487 23.50 22.91 -1.20
C TRP A 487 25.04 22.91 -1.12
N ALA A 488 25.65 24.05 -0.84
CA ALA A 488 27.10 24.24 -0.83
C ALA A 488 27.80 23.62 0.39
N ALA A 489 27.06 23.25 1.44
CA ALA A 489 27.64 22.75 2.69
C ALA A 489 28.49 21.48 2.50
N ASP A 490 28.11 20.58 1.57
CA ASP A 490 28.81 19.31 1.31
C ASP A 490 29.83 19.40 0.16
N GLN A 491 30.12 20.63 -0.32
CA GLN A 491 31.09 20.84 -1.39
C GLN A 491 32.48 21.13 -0.84
N ASP A 492 33.49 20.69 -1.58
CA ASP A 492 34.87 21.08 -1.30
C ASP A 492 35.08 22.61 -1.44
N PRO A 493 36.12 23.17 -0.81
CA PRO A 493 36.31 24.62 -0.78
C PRO A 493 36.48 25.28 -2.17
N GLU A 494 37.05 24.56 -3.15
CA GLU A 494 37.30 25.07 -4.47
C GLU A 494 36.00 25.14 -5.27
N PHE A 495 35.24 24.06 -5.27
CA PHE A 495 33.93 24.02 -5.93
C PHE A 495 32.90 24.91 -5.23
N ARG A 496 32.96 25.08 -3.90
CA ARG A 496 32.13 26.03 -3.16
C ARG A 496 32.40 27.45 -3.61
N ARG A 497 33.65 27.83 -3.78
CA ARG A 497 34.04 29.15 -4.31
C ARG A 497 33.50 29.33 -5.74
N TYR A 498 33.71 28.35 -6.64
CA TYR A 498 33.17 28.37 -8.00
C TYR A 498 31.64 28.58 -8.01
N PHE A 499 30.94 27.90 -7.13
CA PHE A 499 29.48 28.02 -7.03
C PHE A 499 29.04 29.44 -6.69
N TYR A 500 29.64 30.07 -5.68
CA TYR A 500 29.22 31.41 -5.25
C TYR A 500 29.77 32.52 -6.14
N GLU A 501 31.02 32.42 -6.57
CA GLU A 501 31.68 33.52 -7.31
C GLU A 501 31.48 33.44 -8.83
N THR A 502 31.12 32.28 -9.38
CA THR A 502 31.00 32.07 -10.83
C THR A 502 29.59 31.62 -11.23
N LEU A 503 29.10 30.53 -10.66
CA LEU A 503 27.85 29.90 -11.10
C LEU A 503 26.62 30.78 -10.74
N ILE A 504 26.50 31.23 -9.50
CA ILE A 504 25.38 32.10 -9.07
C ILE A 504 25.31 33.38 -9.90
N PRO A 505 26.40 34.19 -10.10
CA PRO A 505 26.36 35.36 -10.96
C PRO A 505 25.98 35.04 -12.41
N ARG A 506 26.46 33.92 -12.96
CA ARG A 506 26.10 33.46 -14.30
C ARG A 506 24.60 33.19 -14.42
N LEU A 507 24.03 32.39 -13.52
CA LEU A 507 22.61 32.04 -13.51
C LEU A 507 21.72 33.29 -13.31
N LYS A 508 22.15 34.24 -12.47
CA LYS A 508 21.50 35.55 -12.35
C LYS A 508 21.55 36.33 -13.67
N GLY A 509 22.71 36.33 -14.34
CA GLY A 509 22.88 36.98 -15.67
C GLY A 509 21.98 36.36 -16.76
N GLU A 510 21.62 35.10 -16.63
CA GLU A 510 20.63 34.39 -17.45
C GLU A 510 19.17 34.76 -17.09
N GLY A 511 18.95 35.64 -16.10
CA GLY A 511 17.65 36.13 -15.68
C GLY A 511 16.96 35.25 -14.63
N ARG A 512 17.64 34.26 -14.04
CA ARG A 512 17.05 33.39 -13.03
C ARG A 512 16.99 34.07 -11.66
N THR A 513 15.90 33.90 -10.96
CA THR A 513 15.76 34.23 -9.54
C THR A 513 16.34 33.08 -8.71
N ILE A 514 17.20 33.40 -7.73
CA ILE A 514 17.87 32.37 -6.91
C ILE A 514 17.55 32.63 -5.44
N VAL A 515 16.97 31.61 -4.76
CA VAL A 515 16.74 31.65 -3.30
C VAL A 515 17.53 30.55 -2.66
N ALA A 516 18.54 30.86 -1.87
CA ALA A 516 19.40 29.85 -1.25
C ALA A 516 19.48 30.01 0.25
N ALA A 517 19.18 28.92 0.99
CA ALA A 517 19.54 28.82 2.40
C ALA A 517 21.01 28.45 2.51
N THR A 518 21.79 29.24 3.27
CA THR A 518 23.22 29.03 3.45
C THR A 518 23.72 29.48 4.82
N HIS A 519 24.84 28.90 5.23
CA HIS A 519 25.61 29.30 6.42
C HIS A 519 26.98 29.93 6.06
N ASP A 520 27.26 30.08 4.75
CA ASP A 520 28.56 30.53 4.26
C ASP A 520 28.64 32.06 4.24
N ASP A 521 28.95 32.66 5.38
CA ASP A 521 29.04 34.13 5.58
C ASP A 521 30.06 34.81 4.67
N ARG A 522 31.13 34.12 4.27
CA ARG A 522 32.16 34.60 3.37
C ARG A 522 31.64 35.02 1.99
N TYR A 523 30.50 34.45 1.58
CA TYR A 523 29.95 34.63 0.23
C TYR A 523 28.65 35.45 0.21
N PHE A 524 28.34 36.18 1.28
CA PHE A 524 27.13 37.02 1.30
C PHE A 524 27.13 38.11 0.23
N SER A 525 28.31 38.52 -0.21
CA SER A 525 28.46 39.49 -1.32
C SER A 525 27.98 38.96 -2.68
N ALA A 526 27.76 37.65 -2.83
CA ALA A 526 27.20 37.08 -4.06
C ALA A 526 25.65 37.22 -4.11
N ALA A 527 25.01 37.61 -3.04
CA ALA A 527 23.57 37.89 -2.98
C ALA A 527 23.26 39.36 -3.11
N ASP A 528 22.11 39.68 -3.70
CA ASP A 528 21.56 41.03 -3.70
C ASP A 528 20.99 41.42 -2.35
N ARG A 529 20.47 40.40 -1.63
CA ARG A 529 19.86 40.55 -0.32
C ARG A 529 20.11 39.33 0.54
N VAL A 530 20.38 39.55 1.82
CA VAL A 530 20.54 38.48 2.82
C VAL A 530 19.54 38.70 3.95
N LEU A 531 18.71 37.71 4.21
CA LEU A 531 17.75 37.75 5.30
C LEU A 531 18.14 36.72 6.37
N LYS A 532 18.07 37.11 7.62
CA LYS A 532 18.29 36.20 8.77
C LYS A 532 16.97 35.65 9.24
N MET A 533 16.90 34.34 9.42
CA MET A 533 15.75 33.64 10.00
C MET A 533 16.04 33.17 11.41
N GLU A 534 15.25 33.63 12.36
CA GLU A 534 15.34 33.25 13.78
C GLU A 534 13.93 32.89 14.29
N ASP A 535 13.79 31.74 14.92
CA ASP A 535 12.53 31.24 15.49
C ASP A 535 11.32 31.41 14.55
N GLY A 536 11.52 31.06 13.28
CA GLY A 536 10.47 31.10 12.24
C GLY A 536 10.16 32.50 11.69
N ARG A 537 10.91 33.54 12.01
CA ARG A 537 10.70 34.92 11.55
C ARG A 537 11.93 35.49 10.87
N PHE A 538 11.72 36.36 9.90
CA PHE A 538 12.82 37.13 9.34
C PHE A 538 13.17 38.33 10.22
N THR A 539 14.45 38.51 10.42
CA THR A 539 15.06 39.68 11.06
C THR A 539 16.04 40.27 10.09
N ASP A 540 16.07 41.62 9.98
CA ASP A 540 17.07 42.28 9.15
C ASP A 540 18.47 41.98 9.72
N LEU A 541 19.38 41.52 8.84
CA LEU A 541 20.81 41.57 9.16
C LEU A 541 21.20 43.03 9.32
N LYS A 542 21.49 43.45 10.54
CA LYS A 542 22.24 44.68 10.75
C LYS A 542 23.61 44.45 10.09
N THR A 543 23.76 44.97 8.84
CA THR A 543 25.02 45.09 8.13
C THR A 543 26.00 45.96 8.89
#